data_e13bd82f9401efb0f1c6b155b77eb7cc
#
_entry.id   e13bd82f9401efb0f1c6b155b77eb7cc
#
_cell.length_a   1.000
_cell.length_b   1.000
_cell.length_c   1.000
_cell.angle_alpha   90.00
_cell.angle_beta   90.00
_cell.angle_gamma   90.00
#
_symmetry.space_group_name_H-M   'P 1'
#
loop_
_entity.id
_entity.type
_entity.pdbx_description
1 polymer ?
#
loop_
_entity_poly.entity_id
_entity_poly.type
_entity_poly.pdbx_seq_one_letter_code
_entity_poly.pdbx_strand_id
1 'polypeptide(L)'
;MEITVGGLDSMRATLDYYADIDTILLVVARRLCEVGEPIIQATHGHHAKVAIMMTNDGYVLQAEGQDILFIEFGTGDMAGATSVLYDQVPVSVRPGSWSETHSQQYSTQGFWFFGGKMYRETVPHPAFYYAYQAMVQALPQIASEEFKP
;
A
#
# COMPACT_ATOMS: atom_id res chain seq x y z
N MET A 1 -14.90 -54.91 -26.14
CA MET A 1 -13.94 -53.81 -26.30
C MET A 1 -14.13 -52.91 -25.06
N GLU A 2 -13.16 -52.96 -24.15
CA GLU A 2 -13.22 -52.16 -22.91
C GLU A 2 -12.31 -50.96 -23.10
N ILE A 3 -12.84 -49.77 -22.91
CA ILE A 3 -12.08 -48.52 -22.97
C ILE A 3 -11.87 -48.05 -21.54
N THR A 4 -10.66 -48.22 -21.00
CA THR A 4 -10.29 -47.71 -19.68
C THR A 4 -9.72 -46.31 -19.86
N VAL A 5 -10.43 -45.32 -19.29
CA VAL A 5 -9.97 -43.93 -19.25
C VAL A 5 -9.13 -43.79 -17.98
N GLY A 6 -7.81 -43.80 -18.11
CA GLY A 6 -6.86 -43.53 -17.00
C GLY A 6 -6.70 -42.02 -16.78
N GLY A 7 -6.32 -41.61 -15.57
CA GLY A 7 -5.98 -40.22 -15.25
C GLY A 7 -7.14 -39.35 -14.76
N LEU A 8 -8.34 -39.90 -14.61
CA LEU A 8 -9.51 -39.15 -14.10
C LEU A 8 -9.27 -38.66 -12.66
N ASP A 9 -8.60 -39.45 -11.81
CA ASP A 9 -8.34 -39.05 -10.42
C ASP A 9 -7.34 -37.88 -10.34
N SER A 10 -6.29 -37.89 -11.20
CA SER A 10 -5.35 -36.77 -11.25
C SER A 10 -5.99 -35.51 -11.84
N MET A 11 -6.86 -35.66 -12.81
CA MET A 11 -7.64 -34.56 -13.39
C MET A 11 -8.62 -33.98 -12.36
N ARG A 12 -9.30 -34.85 -11.60
CA ARG A 12 -10.20 -34.42 -10.52
C ARG A 12 -9.42 -33.69 -9.42
N ALA A 13 -8.29 -34.23 -8.96
CA ALA A 13 -7.44 -33.55 -7.97
C ALA A 13 -6.97 -32.18 -8.44
N THR A 14 -6.64 -32.03 -9.75
CA THR A 14 -6.28 -30.76 -10.34
C THR A 14 -7.46 -29.79 -10.38
N LEU A 15 -8.67 -30.27 -10.73
CA LEU A 15 -9.86 -29.45 -10.76
C LEU A 15 -10.30 -29.03 -9.35
N ASP A 16 -10.22 -29.93 -8.36
CA ASP A 16 -10.51 -29.62 -6.96
C ASP A 16 -9.52 -28.58 -6.42
N TYR A 17 -8.24 -28.65 -6.79
CA TYR A 17 -7.24 -27.65 -6.46
C TYR A 17 -7.56 -26.27 -7.04
N TYR A 18 -7.96 -26.21 -8.32
CA TYR A 18 -8.34 -24.92 -8.93
C TYR A 18 -9.72 -24.40 -8.48
N ALA A 19 -10.59 -25.28 -7.95
CA ALA A 19 -11.85 -24.84 -7.36
C ALA A 19 -11.66 -23.98 -6.10
N ASP A 20 -10.50 -24.09 -5.43
CA ASP A 20 -10.17 -23.32 -4.23
C ASP A 20 -9.23 -22.13 -4.49
N ILE A 21 -9.04 -21.76 -5.77
CA ILE A 21 -8.08 -20.71 -6.18
C ILE A 21 -8.40 -19.36 -5.52
N ASP A 22 -9.67 -19.02 -5.36
CA ASP A 22 -10.07 -17.78 -4.74
C ASP A 22 -9.65 -17.73 -3.26
N THR A 23 -9.76 -18.83 -2.55
CA THR A 23 -9.28 -18.95 -1.17
C THR A 23 -7.77 -18.79 -1.11
N ILE A 24 -7.03 -19.44 -2.03
CA ILE A 24 -5.57 -19.31 -2.11
C ILE A 24 -5.16 -17.86 -2.40
N LEU A 25 -5.84 -17.20 -3.34
CA LEU A 25 -5.58 -15.80 -3.66
C LEU A 25 -5.83 -14.87 -2.47
N LEU A 26 -6.86 -15.13 -1.65
CA LEU A 26 -7.10 -14.37 -0.43
C LEU A 26 -5.98 -14.57 0.60
N VAL A 27 -5.46 -15.78 0.76
CA VAL A 27 -4.32 -16.06 1.63
C VAL A 27 -3.07 -15.31 1.15
N VAL A 28 -2.78 -15.37 -0.15
CA VAL A 28 -1.66 -14.63 -0.77
C VAL A 28 -1.81 -13.12 -0.52
N ALA A 29 -2.99 -12.56 -0.78
CA ALA A 29 -3.27 -11.14 -0.59
C ALA A 29 -3.06 -10.70 0.88
N ARG A 30 -3.54 -11.49 1.83
CA ARG A 30 -3.34 -11.24 3.26
C ARG A 30 -1.86 -11.26 3.64
N ARG A 31 -1.12 -12.29 3.22
CA ARG A 31 0.32 -12.41 3.49
C ARG A 31 1.12 -11.26 2.90
N LEU A 32 0.75 -10.76 1.73
CA LEU A 32 1.36 -9.57 1.16
C LEU A 32 1.12 -8.33 2.04
N CYS A 33 -0.09 -8.14 2.53
CA CYS A 33 -0.38 -7.06 3.47
C CYS A 33 0.46 -7.18 4.75
N GLU A 34 0.64 -8.40 5.27
CA GLU A 34 1.48 -8.68 6.45
C GLU A 34 2.98 -8.35 6.21
N VAL A 35 3.45 -8.41 4.96
CA VAL A 35 4.81 -7.94 4.59
C VAL A 35 4.90 -6.41 4.62
N GLY A 36 3.88 -5.71 4.14
CA GLY A 36 3.89 -4.25 4.06
C GLY A 36 3.56 -3.55 5.38
N GLU A 37 2.77 -4.18 6.25
CA GLU A 37 2.27 -3.59 7.49
C GLU A 37 3.39 -3.04 8.39
N PRO A 38 4.48 -3.78 8.72
CA PRO A 38 5.54 -3.28 9.59
C PRO A 38 6.27 -2.07 9.02
N ILE A 39 6.34 -1.94 7.70
CA ILE A 39 6.99 -0.80 7.02
C ILE A 39 6.15 0.47 7.25
N ILE A 40 4.82 0.38 7.03
CA ILE A 40 3.91 1.49 7.27
C ILE A 40 3.82 1.79 8.76
N GLN A 41 3.76 0.77 9.60
CA GLN A 41 3.71 0.91 11.05
C GLN A 41 4.95 1.63 11.60
N ALA A 42 6.14 1.32 11.09
CA ALA A 42 7.37 1.97 11.53
C ALA A 42 7.38 3.48 11.24
N THR A 43 6.77 3.90 10.14
CA THR A 43 6.73 5.32 9.74
C THR A 43 5.53 6.06 10.32
N HIS A 44 4.35 5.45 10.23
CA HIS A 44 3.07 6.12 10.54
C HIS A 44 2.47 5.71 11.88
N GLY A 45 2.96 4.64 12.54
CA GLY A 45 2.30 4.05 13.71
C GLY A 45 2.13 4.98 14.92
N HIS A 46 2.88 6.09 14.99
CA HIS A 46 2.72 7.13 16.01
C HIS A 46 1.68 8.19 15.64
N HIS A 47 1.29 8.28 14.38
CA HIS A 47 0.42 9.31 13.81
C HIS A 47 -0.86 8.75 13.23
N ALA A 48 -0.91 7.43 13.00
CA ALA A 48 -2.00 6.77 12.33
C ALA A 48 -2.28 5.38 12.93
N LYS A 49 -3.52 4.94 12.77
CA LYS A 49 -3.89 3.55 12.99
C LYS A 49 -3.61 2.78 11.71
N VAL A 50 -2.66 1.86 11.74
CA VAL A 50 -2.36 0.94 10.64
C VAL A 50 -3.13 -0.35 10.85
N ALA A 51 -3.76 -0.88 9.82
CA ALA A 51 -4.53 -2.12 9.89
C ALA A 51 -4.61 -2.82 8.52
N ILE A 52 -4.67 -4.15 8.56
CA ILE A 52 -5.04 -4.99 7.44
C ILE A 52 -6.54 -5.22 7.51
N MET A 53 -7.27 -4.87 6.46
CA MET A 53 -8.72 -4.99 6.39
C MET A 53 -9.13 -5.91 5.25
N MET A 54 -10.09 -6.80 5.53
CA MET A 54 -10.73 -7.60 4.49
C MET A 54 -11.81 -6.75 3.79
N THR A 55 -11.84 -6.83 2.48
CA THR A 55 -12.83 -6.18 1.60
C THR A 55 -13.52 -7.24 0.73
N ASN A 56 -14.49 -6.81 -0.07
CA ASN A 56 -15.15 -7.72 -1.03
C ASN A 56 -14.17 -8.25 -2.11
N ASP A 57 -13.12 -7.50 -2.41
CA ASP A 57 -12.16 -7.80 -3.48
C ASP A 57 -10.82 -8.35 -2.96
N GLY A 58 -10.70 -8.59 -1.64
CA GLY A 58 -9.46 -9.11 -1.05
C GLY A 58 -9.06 -8.40 0.25
N TYR A 59 -7.76 -8.15 0.43
CA TYR A 59 -7.23 -7.46 1.59
C TYR A 59 -6.63 -6.11 1.21
N VAL A 60 -6.79 -5.14 2.09
CA VAL A 60 -6.24 -3.79 1.96
C VAL A 60 -5.40 -3.47 3.19
N LEU A 61 -4.20 -2.98 2.97
CA LEU A 61 -3.37 -2.39 4.00
C LEU A 61 -3.67 -0.89 4.06
N GLN A 62 -4.19 -0.45 5.20
CA GLN A 62 -4.67 0.91 5.40
C GLN A 62 -3.96 1.58 6.57
N ALA A 63 -3.71 2.88 6.44
CA ALA A 63 -3.38 3.75 7.55
C ALA A 63 -4.39 4.90 7.61
N GLU A 64 -4.91 5.16 8.80
CA GLU A 64 -5.91 6.20 9.06
C GLU A 64 -5.36 7.20 10.09
N GLY A 65 -5.24 8.46 9.71
CA GLY A 65 -4.72 9.54 10.55
C GLY A 65 -4.70 10.87 9.81
N GLN A 66 -4.57 11.97 10.55
CA GLN A 66 -4.64 13.32 9.98
C GLN A 66 -3.38 13.72 9.20
N ASP A 67 -2.22 13.19 9.58
CA ASP A 67 -0.93 13.67 9.09
C ASP A 67 -0.29 12.75 8.03
N ILE A 68 -0.98 11.67 7.65
CA ILE A 68 -0.41 10.62 6.77
C ILE A 68 0.11 11.20 5.46
N LEU A 69 -0.69 12.02 4.78
CA LEU A 69 -0.30 12.61 3.49
C LEU A 69 0.90 13.55 3.63
N PHE A 70 1.00 14.27 4.74
CA PHE A 70 2.12 15.17 5.00
C PHE A 70 3.41 14.40 5.30
N ILE A 71 3.30 13.26 5.97
CA ILE A 71 4.45 12.39 6.24
C ILE A 71 4.87 11.68 4.95
N GLU A 72 3.93 11.11 4.23
CA GLU A 72 4.21 10.33 3.01
C GLU A 72 4.82 11.18 1.90
N PHE A 73 4.27 12.37 1.65
CA PHE A 73 4.65 13.23 0.53
C PHE A 73 5.47 14.46 0.91
N GLY A 74 5.65 14.72 2.21
CA GLY A 74 6.30 15.91 2.70
C GLY A 74 5.42 17.16 2.63
N THR A 75 5.97 18.29 3.05
CA THR A 75 5.27 19.57 3.09
C THR A 75 6.18 20.73 2.65
N GLY A 76 5.58 21.87 2.28
CA GLY A 76 6.32 23.04 1.84
C GLY A 76 7.11 22.77 0.56
N ASP A 77 8.31 23.30 0.46
CA ASP A 77 9.20 23.11 -0.69
C ASP A 77 9.68 21.65 -0.83
N MET A 78 9.53 20.85 0.21
CA MET A 78 9.90 19.43 0.20
C MET A 78 8.77 18.53 -0.29
N ALA A 79 7.57 19.05 -0.52
CA ALA A 79 6.42 18.26 -0.93
C ALA A 79 6.66 17.54 -2.27
N GLY A 80 6.51 16.23 -2.25
CA GLY A 80 6.65 15.39 -3.44
C GLY A 80 8.08 15.17 -3.94
N ALA A 81 9.08 15.79 -3.33
CA ALA A 81 10.47 15.78 -3.83
C ALA A 81 11.06 14.38 -4.02
N THR A 82 10.62 13.40 -3.25
CA THR A 82 11.16 12.02 -3.29
C THR A 82 10.08 10.94 -3.45
N SER A 83 8.80 11.31 -3.52
CA SER A 83 7.73 10.31 -3.61
C SER A 83 7.38 10.00 -5.06
N VAL A 84 7.64 8.75 -5.48
CA VAL A 84 7.26 8.24 -6.81
C VAL A 84 5.74 8.08 -6.98
N LEU A 85 4.98 8.07 -5.88
CA LEU A 85 3.52 7.99 -5.93
C LEU A 85 2.85 9.36 -5.97
N TYR A 86 3.61 10.43 -5.77
CA TYR A 86 3.07 11.79 -5.66
C TYR A 86 2.20 12.18 -6.87
N ASP A 87 2.66 11.85 -8.07
CA ASP A 87 1.92 12.17 -9.30
C ASP A 87 0.65 11.34 -9.50
N GLN A 88 0.51 10.23 -8.78
CA GLN A 88 -0.69 9.39 -8.81
C GLN A 88 -1.78 9.89 -7.83
N VAL A 89 -1.42 10.75 -6.90
CA VAL A 89 -2.36 11.37 -5.96
C VAL A 89 -3.15 12.46 -6.68
N PRO A 90 -4.49 12.50 -6.57
CA PRO A 90 -5.29 13.58 -7.14
C PRO A 90 -4.77 14.95 -6.70
N VAL A 91 -4.65 15.89 -7.62
CA VAL A 91 -4.10 17.24 -7.37
C VAL A 91 -4.79 17.93 -6.18
N SER A 92 -6.09 17.72 -6.03
CA SER A 92 -6.89 18.31 -4.94
C SER A 92 -6.50 17.88 -3.53
N VAL A 93 -5.77 16.74 -3.39
CA VAL A 93 -5.34 16.19 -2.09
C VAL A 93 -3.83 16.12 -1.94
N ARG A 94 -3.06 16.55 -2.95
CA ARG A 94 -1.60 16.61 -2.83
C ARG A 94 -1.19 17.66 -1.82
N PRO A 95 -0.32 17.37 -0.86
CA PRO A 95 0.18 18.37 0.09
C PRO A 95 0.77 19.62 -0.59
N GLY A 96 1.46 19.43 -1.72
CA GLY A 96 2.00 20.55 -2.51
C GLY A 96 0.93 21.44 -3.14
N SER A 97 -0.24 20.91 -3.53
CA SER A 97 -1.33 21.73 -4.08
C SER A 97 -2.00 22.58 -3.00
N TRP A 98 -1.99 22.11 -1.77
CA TRP A 98 -2.41 22.95 -0.65
C TRP A 98 -1.42 24.09 -0.43
N SER A 99 -0.17 23.84 -0.73
CA SER A 99 0.81 24.91 -0.75
C SER A 99 0.55 25.91 -1.87
N GLU A 100 0.21 25.51 -3.06
CA GLU A 100 -0.09 26.42 -4.17
C GLU A 100 -1.34 27.27 -3.95
N THR A 101 -2.39 26.70 -3.39
CA THR A 101 -3.64 27.44 -3.08
C THR A 101 -3.51 28.35 -1.86
N HIS A 102 -2.56 28.08 -0.98
CA HIS A 102 -2.29 28.90 0.22
C HIS A 102 -0.90 29.56 0.15
N SER A 103 -0.20 29.43 -0.98
CA SER A 103 1.22 29.65 -1.19
C SER A 103 1.70 31.10 -1.00
N GLN A 104 0.82 32.03 -1.05
CA GLN A 104 1.18 33.43 -0.77
C GLN A 104 1.52 33.70 0.71
N GLN A 105 1.44 32.66 1.55
CA GLN A 105 1.69 32.76 2.99
C GLN A 105 2.92 31.96 3.46
N TYR A 106 3.80 31.48 2.53
CA TYR A 106 4.99 30.71 2.94
C TYR A 106 6.11 31.60 3.37
N SER A 107 6.71 31.21 4.44
CA SER A 107 8.04 31.68 4.76
C SER A 107 9.06 30.90 3.92
N THR A 108 9.95 31.60 3.29
CA THR A 108 11.08 31.05 2.53
C THR A 108 12.15 30.35 3.40
N GLN A 109 11.81 29.93 4.63
CA GLN A 109 12.77 29.46 5.63
C GLN A 109 12.39 28.12 6.25
N GLY A 110 11.81 27.19 5.48
CA GLY A 110 11.52 25.85 5.98
C GLY A 110 10.26 25.76 6.84
N PHE A 111 9.30 26.66 6.61
CA PHE A 111 7.98 26.66 7.25
C PHE A 111 6.87 26.81 6.23
N TRP A 112 5.71 26.30 6.58
CA TRP A 112 4.49 26.43 5.79
C TRP A 112 3.27 26.73 6.70
N PHE A 113 2.21 27.27 6.13
CA PHE A 113 1.02 27.66 6.87
C PHE A 113 -0.17 26.79 6.45
N PHE A 114 -0.89 26.28 7.44
CA PHE A 114 -2.14 25.56 7.23
C PHE A 114 -3.12 25.85 8.36
N GLY A 115 -4.37 26.18 8.01
CA GLY A 115 -5.41 26.46 8.99
C GLY A 115 -5.07 27.63 9.95
N GLY A 116 -4.31 28.61 9.47
CA GLY A 116 -3.88 29.77 10.28
C GLY A 116 -2.74 29.48 11.26
N LYS A 117 -2.11 28.30 11.18
CA LYS A 117 -0.95 27.91 12.00
C LYS A 117 0.28 27.71 11.12
N MET A 118 1.43 28.00 11.70
CA MET A 118 2.72 27.78 11.07
C MET A 118 3.27 26.41 11.48
N TYR A 119 3.73 25.66 10.49
CA TYR A 119 4.34 24.33 10.65
C TYR A 119 5.71 24.30 10.01
N ARG A 120 6.60 23.46 10.52
CA ARG A 120 7.89 23.21 9.91
C ARG A 120 7.71 22.30 8.70
N GLU A 121 8.52 22.50 7.67
CA GLU A 121 8.59 21.59 6.52
C GLU A 121 8.94 20.18 6.95
N THR A 122 8.32 19.22 6.29
CA THR A 122 8.53 17.79 6.53
C THR A 122 9.09 17.15 5.26
N VAL A 123 10.22 16.45 5.42
CA VAL A 123 10.80 15.63 4.34
C VAL A 123 9.85 14.44 4.08
N PRO A 124 9.60 14.07 2.81
CA PRO A 124 8.80 12.90 2.49
C PRO A 124 9.38 11.60 3.08
N HIS A 125 8.50 10.80 3.64
CA HIS A 125 8.79 9.44 4.10
C HIS A 125 7.81 8.47 3.43
N PRO A 126 8.06 8.03 2.18
CA PRO A 126 7.11 7.29 1.35
C PRO A 126 6.99 5.82 1.77
N ALA A 127 6.42 5.58 2.95
CA ALA A 127 6.29 4.26 3.56
C ALA A 127 5.37 3.34 2.74
N PHE A 128 4.29 3.86 2.16
CA PHE A 128 3.41 3.08 1.30
C PHE A 128 4.11 2.60 0.04
N TYR A 129 4.97 3.44 -0.54
CA TYR A 129 5.77 3.02 -1.68
C TYR A 129 6.74 1.90 -1.32
N TYR A 130 7.45 2.01 -0.21
CA TYR A 130 8.37 0.96 0.24
C TYR A 130 7.64 -0.32 0.64
N ALA A 131 6.47 -0.22 1.27
CA ALA A 131 5.62 -1.36 1.55
C ALA A 131 5.19 -2.07 0.26
N TYR A 132 4.73 -1.32 -0.75
CA TYR A 132 4.38 -1.87 -2.06
C TYR A 132 5.56 -2.59 -2.71
N GLN A 133 6.77 -1.98 -2.71
CA GLN A 133 7.97 -2.62 -3.26
C GLN A 133 8.30 -3.93 -2.54
N ALA A 134 8.20 -3.96 -1.21
CA ALA A 134 8.42 -5.18 -0.43
C ALA A 134 7.39 -6.26 -0.75
N MET A 135 6.11 -5.90 -0.89
CA MET A 135 5.05 -6.81 -1.31
C MET A 135 5.32 -7.42 -2.70
N VAL A 136 5.72 -6.58 -3.68
CA VAL A 136 6.05 -7.03 -5.04
C VAL A 136 7.23 -8.01 -5.02
N GLN A 137 8.25 -7.74 -4.21
CA GLN A 137 9.42 -8.62 -4.07
C GLN A 137 9.08 -9.94 -3.38
N ALA A 138 8.15 -9.93 -2.42
CA ALA A 138 7.73 -11.13 -1.68
C ALA A 138 6.74 -12.01 -2.47
N LEU A 139 6.02 -11.42 -3.44
CA LEU A 139 4.95 -12.12 -4.17
C LEU A 139 5.37 -13.47 -4.78
N PRO A 140 6.50 -13.60 -5.50
CA PRO A 140 6.88 -14.89 -6.10
C PRO A 140 7.08 -16.00 -5.08
N GLN A 141 7.68 -15.68 -3.93
CA GLN A 141 7.89 -16.64 -2.87
C GLN A 141 6.56 -17.04 -2.22
N ILE A 142 5.74 -16.07 -1.81
CA ILE A 142 4.45 -16.33 -1.19
C ILE A 142 3.55 -17.15 -2.13
N ALA A 143 3.48 -16.77 -3.40
CA ALA A 143 2.72 -17.51 -4.39
C ALA A 143 3.24 -18.96 -4.52
N SER A 144 4.55 -19.16 -4.59
CA SER A 144 5.12 -20.51 -4.69
C SER A 144 4.86 -21.39 -3.46
N GLU A 145 4.67 -20.80 -2.30
CA GLU A 145 4.33 -21.50 -1.06
C GLU A 145 2.84 -21.88 -1.00
N GLU A 146 1.95 -21.01 -1.46
CA GLU A 146 0.51 -21.21 -1.37
C GLU A 146 -0.08 -22.00 -2.57
N PHE A 147 0.51 -21.86 -3.76
CA PHE A 147 0.10 -22.61 -4.96
C PHE A 147 0.80 -23.96 -5.11
N LYS A 148 1.13 -24.62 -4.00
CA LYS A 148 1.64 -26.00 -4.05
C LYS A 148 0.49 -26.99 -4.25
N PRO A 149 0.60 -27.89 -5.24
CA PRO A 149 -0.37 -28.96 -5.43
C PRO A 149 -0.34 -29.97 -4.28
#